data_1bcbceb3f5ff37ca98150cdf2796b988
#
_entry.id   1bcbceb3f5ff37ca98150cdf2796b988
#
_cell.length_a   1.000
_cell.length_b   1.000
_cell.length_c   1.000
_cell.angle_alpha   90.00
_cell.angle_beta   90.00
_cell.angle_gamma   90.00
#
_symmetry.space_group_name_H-M   'P 1'
#
loop_
_entity.id
_entity.type
_entity.pdbx_description
1 polymer ?
#
loop_
_entity_poly.entity_id
_entity_poly.type
_entity_poly.pdbx_seq_one_letter_code
_entity_poly.pdbx_strand_id
1 'polypeptide(L)'
;SRVRPGAGGGAGRAMIALLMVAAIVYLVSASTVGTWLAEKVMAPAFEALSAYTGKKEPAEEAPSGAADVQQVSLSTDKSSVSANIALPALDCYALQMGVFSSAENADKQAQTIKAQGAGGYVLRDGDRYRVLAAGYAVEAEAKEVKDRLVNEGMDCTVHQISAPGATFRVSGQQSQLDGVEAGFSALREAQAALTDAAIAFDRDNQSVGQGQSAAQSIRSALEEDMAGLAAYTDSAPAIARLVACQALFSGELATLGQSTASTHTAFSSELKYAQLSLTKAYADMVADLVG
;
A
#
# COMPACT_ATOMS: atom_id res chain seq x y z
N SER A 1 48.47 31.63 -31.10
CA SER A 1 47.80 31.41 -29.81
C SER A 1 46.32 31.15 -30.01
N ARG A 2 45.90 29.89 -29.87
CA ARG A 2 44.50 29.51 -29.88
C ARG A 2 44.08 29.18 -28.44
N VAL A 3 43.17 29.97 -27.89
CA VAL A 3 42.53 29.71 -26.58
C VAL A 3 41.39 28.73 -26.82
N ARG A 4 41.39 27.59 -26.14
CA ARG A 4 40.27 26.64 -26.06
C ARG A 4 39.32 27.11 -24.97
N PRO A 5 37.99 27.15 -25.16
CA PRO A 5 37.04 27.34 -24.08
C PRO A 5 36.87 26.02 -23.31
N GLY A 6 36.95 26.11 -21.99
CA GLY A 6 36.83 24.99 -21.06
C GLY A 6 35.40 24.51 -20.96
N ALA A 7 35.22 23.17 -21.03
CA ALA A 7 34.01 22.46 -20.66
C ALA A 7 33.91 22.40 -19.14
N GLY A 8 33.04 23.20 -18.57
CA GLY A 8 32.80 23.25 -17.12
C GLY A 8 31.37 23.66 -16.76
N GLY A 9 30.37 22.87 -17.13
CA GLY A 9 28.97 23.22 -16.85
C GLY A 9 28.07 22.06 -16.37
N GLY A 10 28.53 20.81 -16.43
CA GLY A 10 27.70 19.66 -16.11
C GLY A 10 27.65 19.26 -14.63
N ALA A 11 28.79 19.34 -13.96
CA ALA A 11 28.94 18.88 -12.57
C ALA A 11 28.17 19.76 -11.55
N GLY A 12 28.10 21.07 -11.80
CA GLY A 12 27.39 22.01 -10.91
C GLY A 12 25.87 21.83 -10.94
N ARG A 13 25.29 21.54 -12.10
CA ARG A 13 23.85 21.31 -12.25
C ARG A 13 23.40 19.99 -11.62
N ALA A 14 24.19 18.94 -11.75
CA ALA A 14 23.94 17.65 -11.11
C ALA A 14 24.04 17.74 -9.58
N MET A 15 24.99 18.52 -9.06
CA MET A 15 25.17 18.72 -7.63
C MET A 15 24.07 19.58 -7.01
N ILE A 16 23.58 20.59 -7.72
CA ILE A 16 22.43 21.41 -7.30
C ILE A 16 21.13 20.57 -7.29
N ALA A 17 20.92 19.74 -8.31
CA ALA A 17 19.79 18.80 -8.33
C ALA A 17 19.86 17.80 -7.17
N LEU A 18 21.02 17.26 -6.86
CA LEU A 18 21.24 16.34 -5.75
C LEU A 18 20.99 17.00 -4.38
N LEU A 19 21.43 18.24 -4.20
CA LEU A 19 21.20 19.01 -2.97
C LEU A 19 19.73 19.42 -2.82
N MET A 20 19.05 19.75 -3.92
CA MET A 20 17.62 20.06 -3.86
C MET A 20 16.79 18.83 -3.48
N VAL A 21 17.10 17.67 -4.02
CA VAL A 21 16.40 16.42 -3.70
C VAL A 21 16.67 16.00 -2.25
N ALA A 22 17.88 16.15 -1.74
CA ALA A 22 18.18 15.91 -0.31
C ALA A 22 17.42 16.88 0.60
N ALA A 23 17.24 18.14 0.19
CA ALA A 23 16.41 19.11 0.92
C ALA A 23 14.92 18.75 0.90
N ILE A 24 14.44 18.12 -0.17
CA ILE A 24 13.06 17.67 -0.31
C ILE A 24 12.76 16.50 0.63
N VAL A 25 13.64 15.50 0.68
CA VAL A 25 13.53 14.37 1.63
C VAL A 25 13.55 14.90 3.06
N TYR A 26 14.41 15.89 3.35
CA TYR A 26 14.47 16.53 4.67
C TYR A 26 13.21 17.34 5.01
N LEU A 27 12.61 18.06 4.04
CA LEU A 27 11.38 18.84 4.24
C LEU A 27 10.13 17.95 4.37
N VAL A 28 10.08 16.81 3.67
CA VAL A 28 9.02 15.80 3.87
C VAL A 28 9.11 15.19 5.27
N SER A 29 10.35 15.00 5.78
CA SER A 29 10.60 14.42 7.11
C SER A 29 10.50 15.43 8.27
N ALA A 30 10.75 16.71 8.03
CA ALA A 30 10.92 17.72 9.09
C ALA A 30 9.80 18.75 9.19
N SER A 31 8.71 18.63 8.39
CA SER A 31 7.71 19.69 8.39
C SER A 31 6.75 19.60 9.58
N THR A 32 6.61 20.71 10.28
CA THR A 32 5.56 21.07 11.26
C THR A 32 4.11 20.87 10.75
N VAL A 33 3.94 20.42 9.49
CA VAL A 33 2.65 20.08 8.88
C VAL A 33 2.05 18.84 9.54
N GLY A 34 2.87 17.90 10.02
CA GLY A 34 2.39 16.71 10.73
C GLY A 34 1.66 17.03 12.03
N THR A 35 2.14 17.99 12.82
CA THR A 35 1.47 18.41 14.05
C THR A 35 0.21 19.24 13.79
N TRP A 36 0.24 20.08 12.74
CA TRP A 36 -0.94 20.86 12.32
C TRP A 36 -2.05 19.95 11.76
N LEU A 37 -1.67 18.93 10.99
CA LEU A 37 -2.62 17.95 10.42
C LEU A 37 -3.22 17.06 11.51
N ALA A 38 -2.41 16.63 12.48
CA ALA A 38 -2.88 15.83 13.61
C ALA A 38 -3.85 16.60 14.49
N GLU A 39 -3.62 17.88 14.75
CA GLU A 39 -4.50 18.69 15.60
C GLU A 39 -5.75 19.21 14.90
N LYS A 40 -5.67 19.53 13.59
CA LYS A 40 -6.80 20.19 12.91
C LYS A 40 -7.62 19.32 11.97
N VAL A 41 -7.09 18.20 11.52
CA VAL A 41 -7.77 17.31 10.58
C VAL A 41 -8.10 15.96 11.20
N MET A 42 -7.22 15.40 12.02
CA MET A 42 -7.45 14.09 12.63
C MET A 42 -8.34 14.16 13.88
N ALA A 43 -8.22 15.21 14.71
CA ALA A 43 -9.08 15.35 15.89
C ALA A 43 -10.57 15.49 15.55
N PRO A 44 -11.01 16.34 14.60
CA PRO A 44 -12.42 16.41 14.23
C PRO A 44 -12.91 15.16 13.47
N ALA A 45 -12.03 14.44 12.74
CA ALA A 45 -12.41 13.19 12.10
C ALA A 45 -12.65 12.06 13.11
N PHE A 46 -11.90 12.01 14.20
CA PHE A 46 -12.10 11.05 15.28
C PHE A 46 -13.37 11.34 16.09
N GLU A 47 -13.70 12.62 16.32
CA GLU A 47 -14.98 12.99 16.95
C GLU A 47 -16.18 12.71 16.04
N ALA A 48 -16.04 12.92 14.72
CA ALA A 48 -17.09 12.57 13.76
C ALA A 48 -17.32 11.06 13.68
N LEU A 49 -16.25 10.25 13.74
CA LEU A 49 -16.34 8.79 13.70
C LEU A 49 -16.97 8.23 14.98
N SER A 50 -16.64 8.80 16.15
CA SER A 50 -17.25 8.38 17.42
C SER A 50 -18.73 8.79 17.55
N ALA A 51 -19.14 9.87 16.89
CA ALA A 51 -20.55 10.28 16.81
C ALA A 51 -21.36 9.41 15.82
N TYR A 52 -20.71 8.78 14.85
CA TYR A 52 -21.38 7.94 13.84
C TYR A 52 -21.70 6.53 14.34
N THR A 53 -20.98 6.02 15.34
CA THR A 53 -21.23 4.68 15.91
C THR A 53 -22.43 4.61 16.85
N GLY A 54 -23.12 5.72 17.11
CA GLY A 54 -24.26 5.82 18.05
C GLY A 54 -25.65 5.89 17.41
N LYS A 55 -25.81 5.93 16.09
CA LYS A 55 -27.12 6.05 15.44
C LYS A 55 -27.39 4.88 14.50
N LYS A 56 -28.23 3.97 14.96
CA LYS A 56 -28.84 2.94 14.16
C LYS A 56 -29.98 3.59 13.37
N GLU A 57 -29.80 3.86 12.09
CA GLU A 57 -30.84 4.24 11.15
C GLU A 57 -31.14 3.11 10.14
N PRO A 58 -32.39 3.02 9.63
CA PRO A 58 -32.87 1.86 8.89
C PRO A 58 -32.17 1.77 7.51
N ALA A 59 -31.98 0.54 7.06
CA ALA A 59 -31.39 0.19 5.79
C ALA A 59 -32.05 0.95 4.62
N GLU A 60 -31.31 1.83 4.00
CA GLU A 60 -31.61 2.37 2.67
C GLU A 60 -31.05 1.39 1.64
N GLU A 61 -31.92 0.97 0.72
CA GLU A 61 -31.63 -0.04 -0.30
C GLU A 61 -30.40 0.38 -1.13
N ALA A 62 -29.37 -0.45 -1.08
CA ALA A 62 -28.21 -0.35 -1.97
C ALA A 62 -28.65 -0.55 -3.45
N PRO A 63 -28.05 0.15 -4.41
CA PRO A 63 -28.34 -0.04 -5.82
C PRO A 63 -27.99 -1.48 -6.23
N SER A 64 -29.01 -2.19 -6.71
CA SER A 64 -28.94 -3.55 -7.22
C SER A 64 -28.11 -3.59 -8.52
N GLY A 65 -26.79 -3.72 -8.36
CA GLY A 65 -25.90 -4.31 -9.36
C GLY A 65 -25.59 -5.70 -8.84
N ALA A 66 -26.23 -6.73 -9.38
CA ALA A 66 -25.95 -8.11 -9.02
C ALA A 66 -24.54 -8.46 -9.49
N ALA A 67 -23.52 -8.22 -8.65
CA ALA A 67 -22.26 -8.90 -8.74
C ALA A 67 -22.54 -10.38 -8.45
N ASP A 68 -22.05 -11.25 -9.32
CA ASP A 68 -22.18 -12.70 -9.22
C ASP A 68 -21.57 -13.13 -7.87
N VAL A 69 -22.43 -13.52 -6.91
CA VAL A 69 -22.00 -13.90 -5.56
C VAL A 69 -21.31 -15.25 -5.66
N GLN A 70 -19.99 -15.28 -5.60
CA GLN A 70 -19.23 -16.53 -5.66
C GLN A 70 -19.52 -17.38 -4.42
N GLN A 71 -19.85 -18.65 -4.65
CA GLN A 71 -20.17 -19.60 -3.58
C GLN A 71 -18.92 -20.39 -3.18
N VAL A 72 -18.60 -20.38 -1.89
CA VAL A 72 -17.51 -21.13 -1.27
C VAL A 72 -18.08 -22.10 -0.26
N SER A 73 -17.83 -23.41 -0.41
CA SER A 73 -18.27 -24.45 0.54
C SER A 73 -17.09 -25.03 1.29
N LEU A 74 -17.06 -24.87 2.60
CA LEU A 74 -15.99 -25.38 3.50
C LEU A 74 -16.35 -26.72 4.15
N SER A 75 -17.65 -27.03 4.28
CA SER A 75 -18.15 -28.29 4.87
C SER A 75 -19.50 -28.63 4.28
N THR A 76 -19.80 -29.95 4.18
CA THR A 76 -21.10 -30.49 3.76
C THR A 76 -21.92 -31.07 4.91
N ASP A 77 -21.49 -30.83 6.16
CA ASP A 77 -22.14 -31.35 7.35
C ASP A 77 -23.53 -30.74 7.56
N LYS A 78 -24.43 -31.49 8.19
CA LYS A 78 -25.82 -31.08 8.46
C LYS A 78 -25.93 -29.87 9.41
N SER A 79 -24.85 -29.47 10.06
CA SER A 79 -24.75 -28.29 10.93
C SER A 79 -24.17 -27.06 10.23
N SER A 80 -23.94 -27.13 8.91
CA SER A 80 -23.41 -26.01 8.14
C SER A 80 -24.42 -24.88 8.05
N VAL A 81 -23.95 -23.65 8.29
CA VAL A 81 -24.65 -22.40 8.05
C VAL A 81 -24.02 -21.66 6.86
N SER A 82 -24.72 -20.68 6.32
CA SER A 82 -24.17 -19.85 5.23
C SER A 82 -24.18 -18.41 5.64
N ALA A 83 -23.08 -17.69 5.38
CA ALA A 83 -22.96 -16.26 5.57
C ALA A 83 -22.44 -15.57 4.30
N ASN A 84 -22.78 -14.30 4.14
CA ASN A 84 -22.16 -13.46 3.15
C ASN A 84 -20.97 -12.74 3.80
N ILE A 85 -19.78 -13.03 3.32
CA ILE A 85 -18.52 -12.47 3.86
C ILE A 85 -17.95 -11.52 2.81
N ALA A 86 -17.66 -10.29 3.23
CA ALA A 86 -17.15 -9.25 2.36
C ALA A 86 -15.61 -9.28 2.32
N LEU A 87 -15.05 -9.25 1.10
CA LEU A 87 -13.66 -8.89 0.86
C LEU A 87 -13.60 -7.37 0.70
N PRO A 88 -12.86 -6.65 1.55
CA PRO A 88 -12.87 -5.19 1.54
C PRO A 88 -12.30 -4.58 0.25
N ALA A 89 -12.87 -3.45 -0.17
CA ALA A 89 -12.32 -2.65 -1.26
C ALA A 89 -10.98 -2.01 -0.86
N LEU A 90 -10.17 -1.69 -1.86
CA LEU A 90 -8.91 -0.98 -1.72
C LEU A 90 -8.89 0.23 -2.66
N ASP A 91 -8.48 1.38 -2.13
CA ASP A 91 -8.01 2.53 -2.89
C ASP A 91 -6.63 2.94 -2.38
N CYS A 92 -5.69 3.14 -3.31
CA CYS A 92 -4.36 3.64 -3.03
C CYS A 92 -3.99 4.69 -4.09
N TYR A 93 -3.61 5.86 -3.64
CA TYR A 93 -3.22 6.99 -4.48
C TYR A 93 -1.70 7.12 -4.49
N ALA A 94 -1.08 6.57 -5.54
CA ALA A 94 0.36 6.50 -5.66
C ALA A 94 0.94 7.73 -6.37
N LEU A 95 2.06 8.24 -5.87
CA LEU A 95 2.84 9.29 -6.54
C LEU A 95 3.59 8.66 -7.71
N GLN A 96 3.25 9.07 -8.93
CA GLN A 96 3.85 8.59 -10.17
C GLN A 96 4.91 9.57 -10.66
N MET A 97 6.16 9.11 -10.76
CA MET A 97 7.33 9.91 -11.13
C MET A 97 7.70 9.79 -12.61
N GLY A 98 6.94 9.06 -13.39
CA GLY A 98 7.11 8.93 -14.83
C GLY A 98 6.38 7.73 -15.41
N VAL A 99 6.19 7.77 -16.74
CA VAL A 99 5.62 6.69 -17.55
C VAL A 99 6.53 6.43 -18.73
N PHE A 100 6.93 5.18 -18.92
CA PHE A 100 7.93 4.79 -19.91
C PHE A 100 7.35 3.73 -20.86
N SER A 101 7.86 3.71 -22.09
CA SER A 101 7.54 2.67 -23.08
C SER A 101 8.48 1.47 -23.00
N SER A 102 9.57 1.55 -22.22
CA SER A 102 10.50 0.44 -22.00
C SER A 102 10.75 0.19 -20.53
N ALA A 103 10.83 -1.07 -20.13
CA ALA A 103 11.17 -1.49 -18.79
C ALA A 103 12.52 -0.93 -18.34
N GLU A 104 13.54 -0.97 -19.23
CA GLU A 104 14.89 -0.48 -18.90
C GLU A 104 14.90 0.98 -18.45
N ASN A 105 14.15 1.85 -19.13
CA ASN A 105 14.09 3.26 -18.75
C ASN A 105 13.32 3.46 -17.45
N ALA A 106 12.24 2.69 -17.24
CA ALA A 106 11.52 2.69 -15.98
C ALA A 106 12.39 2.22 -14.81
N ASP A 107 13.17 1.14 -15.00
CA ASP A 107 14.09 0.61 -13.98
C ASP A 107 15.20 1.61 -13.63
N LYS A 108 15.76 2.31 -14.62
CA LYS A 108 16.75 3.39 -14.36
C LYS A 108 16.15 4.51 -13.51
N GLN A 109 14.95 4.94 -13.84
CA GLN A 109 14.25 5.96 -13.05
C GLN A 109 13.92 5.42 -11.64
N ALA A 110 13.44 4.19 -11.54
CA ALA A 110 13.15 3.55 -10.26
C ALA A 110 14.38 3.50 -9.35
N GLN A 111 15.54 3.10 -9.87
CA GLN A 111 16.82 3.11 -9.12
C GLN A 111 17.20 4.52 -8.67
N THR A 112 17.01 5.52 -9.53
CA THR A 112 17.31 6.92 -9.20
C THR A 112 16.49 7.40 -8.01
N ILE A 113 15.17 7.15 -8.01
CA ILE A 113 14.31 7.61 -6.89
C ILE A 113 14.45 6.73 -5.64
N LYS A 114 14.79 5.44 -5.78
CA LYS A 114 15.13 4.56 -4.64
C LYS A 114 16.32 5.10 -3.83
N ALA A 115 17.36 5.58 -4.53
CA ALA A 115 18.51 6.20 -3.88
C ALA A 115 18.14 7.46 -3.08
N GLN A 116 16.95 8.00 -3.29
CA GLN A 116 16.40 9.18 -2.62
C GLN A 116 15.34 8.83 -1.55
N GLY A 117 15.11 7.54 -1.27
CA GLY A 117 14.16 7.08 -0.27
C GLY A 117 12.72 6.91 -0.78
N ALA A 118 12.50 6.98 -2.09
CA ALA A 118 11.22 6.63 -2.71
C ALA A 118 11.15 5.13 -3.02
N GLY A 119 9.94 4.57 -3.13
CA GLY A 119 9.74 3.14 -3.37
C GLY A 119 10.32 2.64 -4.69
N GLY A 120 10.20 3.44 -5.77
CA GLY A 120 10.68 3.03 -7.09
C GLY A 120 10.03 1.73 -7.57
N TYR A 121 8.75 1.55 -7.29
CA TYR A 121 8.00 0.41 -7.76
C TYR A 121 7.62 0.61 -9.23
N VAL A 122 7.97 -0.35 -10.09
CA VAL A 122 7.63 -0.30 -11.52
C VAL A 122 6.34 -1.08 -11.76
N LEU A 123 5.26 -0.36 -11.97
CA LEU A 123 3.96 -0.91 -12.31
C LEU A 123 3.84 -1.07 -13.82
N ARG A 124 3.64 -2.30 -14.30
CA ARG A 124 3.28 -2.55 -15.69
C ARG A 124 1.79 -2.27 -15.90
N ASP A 125 1.48 -1.40 -16.85
CA ASP A 125 0.12 -1.00 -17.22
C ASP A 125 -0.02 -1.11 -18.75
N GLY A 126 -0.49 -2.26 -19.21
CA GLY A 126 -0.52 -2.61 -20.64
C GLY A 126 0.88 -2.63 -21.26
N ASP A 127 1.12 -1.73 -22.20
CA ASP A 127 2.40 -1.52 -22.90
C ASP A 127 3.29 -0.44 -22.24
N ARG A 128 2.88 0.10 -21.10
CA ARG A 128 3.57 1.15 -20.35
C ARG A 128 4.10 0.66 -19.02
N TYR A 129 5.11 1.36 -18.54
CA TYR A 129 5.75 1.13 -17.25
C TYR A 129 5.69 2.42 -16.43
N ARG A 130 4.95 2.41 -15.33
CA ARG A 130 4.79 3.54 -14.40
C ARG A 130 5.76 3.38 -13.25
N VAL A 131 6.51 4.42 -12.94
CA VAL A 131 7.41 4.42 -11.77
C VAL A 131 6.71 5.14 -10.62
N LEU A 132 6.47 4.41 -9.53
CA LEU A 132 5.73 4.87 -8.37
C LEU A 132 6.67 5.09 -7.18
N ALA A 133 6.48 6.20 -6.47
CA ALA A 133 7.37 6.63 -5.39
C ALA A 133 6.86 6.25 -3.99
N ALA A 134 5.58 6.44 -3.73
CA ALA A 134 4.92 6.15 -2.45
C ALA A 134 3.41 6.06 -2.69
N GLY A 135 2.67 5.38 -1.81
CA GLY A 135 1.21 5.27 -1.84
C GLY A 135 0.56 5.91 -0.61
N TYR A 136 -0.65 6.42 -0.79
CA TYR A 136 -1.47 7.06 0.24
C TYR A 136 -2.87 6.46 0.24
N ALA A 137 -3.47 6.36 1.41
CA ALA A 137 -4.85 5.89 1.54
C ALA A 137 -5.87 6.98 1.14
N VAL A 138 -5.48 8.25 1.23
CA VAL A 138 -6.34 9.41 0.98
C VAL A 138 -5.82 10.21 -0.21
N GLU A 139 -6.69 10.48 -1.19
CA GLU A 139 -6.32 11.21 -2.41
C GLU A 139 -5.81 12.63 -2.11
N ALA A 140 -6.41 13.31 -1.13
CA ALA A 140 -6.02 14.66 -0.76
C ALA A 140 -4.56 14.72 -0.26
N GLU A 141 -4.11 13.72 0.51
CA GLU A 141 -2.72 13.64 0.98
C GLU A 141 -1.75 13.43 -0.19
N ALA A 142 -2.08 12.52 -1.10
CA ALA A 142 -1.28 12.29 -2.30
C ALA A 142 -1.18 13.56 -3.16
N LYS A 143 -2.28 14.30 -3.32
CA LYS A 143 -2.32 15.57 -4.07
C LYS A 143 -1.48 16.65 -3.40
N GLU A 144 -1.54 16.78 -2.08
CA GLU A 144 -0.74 17.75 -1.35
C GLU A 144 0.77 17.50 -1.54
N VAL A 145 1.19 16.24 -1.41
CA VAL A 145 2.60 15.87 -1.63
C VAL A 145 2.99 16.08 -3.09
N LYS A 146 2.14 15.67 -4.04
CA LYS A 146 2.35 15.92 -5.47
C LYS A 146 2.56 17.42 -5.75
N ASP A 147 1.68 18.29 -5.23
CA ASP A 147 1.77 19.74 -5.48
C ASP A 147 3.06 20.34 -4.93
N ARG A 148 3.52 19.87 -3.78
CA ARG A 148 4.81 20.24 -3.21
C ARG A 148 5.97 19.83 -4.12
N LEU A 149 6.00 18.57 -4.58
CA LEU A 149 7.02 18.05 -5.48
C LEU A 149 7.06 18.82 -6.81
N VAL A 150 5.90 19.14 -7.36
CA VAL A 150 5.80 19.94 -8.61
C VAL A 150 6.32 21.38 -8.40
N ASN A 151 6.00 22.01 -7.28
CA ASN A 151 6.53 23.34 -6.94
C ASN A 151 8.05 23.36 -6.76
N GLU A 152 8.64 22.21 -6.42
CA GLU A 152 10.09 21.99 -6.30
C GLU A 152 10.73 21.60 -7.65
N GLY A 153 9.95 21.58 -8.74
CA GLY A 153 10.42 21.33 -10.11
C GLY A 153 10.51 19.84 -10.48
N MET A 154 9.86 18.95 -9.72
CA MET A 154 9.77 17.53 -10.06
C MET A 154 8.49 17.25 -10.85
N ASP A 155 8.61 16.46 -11.92
CA ASP A 155 7.43 15.96 -12.64
C ASP A 155 6.79 14.82 -11.82
N CYS A 156 5.57 15.06 -11.33
CA CYS A 156 4.85 14.13 -10.48
C CYS A 156 3.34 14.22 -10.73
N THR A 157 2.70 13.06 -10.82
CA THR A 157 1.23 12.93 -10.92
C THR A 157 0.72 11.91 -9.90
N VAL A 158 -0.61 11.87 -9.69
CA VAL A 158 -1.22 10.84 -8.85
C VAL A 158 -1.80 9.74 -9.76
N HIS A 159 -1.47 8.49 -9.47
CA HIS A 159 -2.03 7.29 -10.09
C HIS A 159 -2.79 6.48 -9.06
N GLN A 160 -4.06 6.15 -9.35
CA GLN A 160 -4.87 5.32 -8.46
C GLN A 160 -4.68 3.85 -8.75
N ILE A 161 -4.39 3.06 -7.71
CA ILE A 161 -4.48 1.60 -7.71
C ILE A 161 -5.71 1.26 -6.88
N SER A 162 -6.71 0.62 -7.50
CA SER A 162 -7.96 0.26 -6.83
C SER A 162 -8.31 -1.19 -7.05
N ALA A 163 -9.00 -1.77 -6.06
CA ALA A 163 -9.69 -3.04 -6.17
C ALA A 163 -11.12 -2.87 -5.64
N PRO A 164 -12.15 -3.30 -6.37
CA PRO A 164 -13.51 -3.28 -5.85
C PRO A 164 -13.61 -4.26 -4.68
N GLY A 165 -14.50 -3.99 -3.73
CA GLY A 165 -14.90 -5.00 -2.76
C GLY A 165 -15.65 -6.14 -3.44
N ALA A 166 -15.62 -7.31 -2.84
CA ALA A 166 -16.37 -8.48 -3.30
C ALA A 166 -17.15 -9.11 -2.15
N THR A 167 -18.23 -9.83 -2.46
CA THR A 167 -18.99 -10.56 -1.45
C THR A 167 -19.04 -12.03 -1.86
N PHE A 168 -18.68 -12.89 -0.90
CA PHE A 168 -18.69 -14.34 -1.06
C PHE A 168 -19.75 -14.94 -0.18
N ARG A 169 -20.55 -15.86 -0.72
CA ARG A 169 -21.43 -16.70 0.06
C ARG A 169 -20.65 -17.91 0.55
N VAL A 170 -20.29 -17.92 1.82
CA VAL A 170 -19.49 -19.00 2.42
C VAL A 170 -20.40 -19.90 3.25
N SER A 171 -20.27 -21.22 3.06
CA SER A 171 -21.02 -22.25 3.80
C SER A 171 -20.06 -23.12 4.60
N GLY A 172 -20.32 -23.29 5.88
CA GLY A 172 -19.48 -24.05 6.80
C GLY A 172 -20.00 -24.05 8.24
N GLN A 173 -19.20 -24.53 9.16
CA GLN A 173 -19.48 -24.35 10.58
C GLN A 173 -19.22 -22.89 10.98
N GLN A 174 -19.86 -22.40 12.04
CA GLN A 174 -19.73 -20.99 12.45
C GLN A 174 -18.25 -20.59 12.66
N SER A 175 -17.46 -21.39 13.35
CA SER A 175 -16.03 -21.12 13.56
C SER A 175 -15.21 -21.03 12.27
N GLN A 176 -15.63 -21.75 11.21
CA GLN A 176 -14.99 -21.67 9.89
C GLN A 176 -15.36 -20.33 9.20
N LEU A 177 -16.61 -19.91 9.32
CA LEU A 177 -17.08 -18.63 8.76
C LEU A 177 -16.36 -17.46 9.45
N ASP A 178 -16.25 -17.50 10.78
CA ASP A 178 -15.55 -16.48 11.58
C ASP A 178 -14.06 -16.39 11.16
N GLY A 179 -13.40 -17.53 10.92
CA GLY A 179 -12.02 -17.57 10.44
C GLY A 179 -11.85 -17.01 9.02
N VAL A 180 -12.81 -17.27 8.12
CA VAL A 180 -12.78 -16.69 6.75
C VAL A 180 -13.00 -15.19 6.78
N GLU A 181 -13.94 -14.71 7.61
CA GLU A 181 -14.19 -13.28 7.78
C GLU A 181 -12.95 -12.54 8.32
N ALA A 182 -12.32 -13.09 9.36
CA ALA A 182 -11.07 -12.56 9.89
C ALA A 182 -9.98 -12.52 8.81
N GLY A 183 -9.78 -13.60 8.06
CA GLY A 183 -8.76 -13.66 7.01
C GLY A 183 -9.00 -12.72 5.84
N PHE A 184 -10.27 -12.46 5.47
CA PHE A 184 -10.60 -11.49 4.42
C PHE A 184 -10.25 -10.06 4.86
N SER A 185 -10.48 -9.73 6.13
CA SER A 185 -10.12 -8.43 6.71
C SER A 185 -8.62 -8.27 6.90
N ALA A 186 -7.93 -9.33 7.33
CA ALA A 186 -6.52 -9.30 7.74
C ALA A 186 -5.57 -8.79 6.65
N LEU A 187 -5.75 -9.19 5.38
CA LEU A 187 -4.93 -8.71 4.26
C LEU A 187 -5.11 -7.20 4.03
N ARG A 188 -6.34 -6.71 4.13
CA ARG A 188 -6.63 -5.29 3.96
C ARG A 188 -6.09 -4.46 5.14
N GLU A 189 -6.19 -5.00 6.36
CA GLU A 189 -5.65 -4.38 7.56
C GLU A 189 -4.12 -4.34 7.52
N ALA A 190 -3.47 -5.43 7.11
CA ALA A 190 -2.02 -5.47 6.94
C ALA A 190 -1.53 -4.45 5.89
N GLN A 191 -2.26 -4.30 4.78
CA GLN A 191 -1.94 -3.32 3.75
C GLN A 191 -2.11 -1.88 4.27
N ALA A 192 -3.18 -1.60 5.03
CA ALA A 192 -3.41 -0.30 5.65
C ALA A 192 -2.31 0.03 6.67
N ALA A 193 -2.01 -0.91 7.57
CA ALA A 193 -0.98 -0.75 8.58
C ALA A 193 0.42 -0.52 7.97
N LEU A 194 0.73 -1.19 6.85
CA LEU A 194 1.99 -0.97 6.15
C LEU A 194 2.03 0.42 5.47
N THR A 195 0.90 0.88 4.93
CA THR A 195 0.80 2.24 4.37
C THR A 195 1.04 3.29 5.45
N ASP A 196 0.40 3.15 6.60
CA ASP A 196 0.57 4.04 7.75
C ASP A 196 2.01 4.00 8.28
N ALA A 197 2.61 2.80 8.38
CA ALA A 197 4.00 2.64 8.80
C ALA A 197 4.98 3.31 7.84
N ALA A 198 4.76 3.22 6.52
CA ALA A 198 5.61 3.86 5.52
C ALA A 198 5.56 5.39 5.60
N ILE A 199 4.37 5.95 5.84
CA ILE A 199 4.19 7.39 6.02
C ILE A 199 4.79 7.86 7.34
N ALA A 200 4.50 7.14 8.45
CA ALA A 200 4.98 7.48 9.78
C ALA A 200 6.50 7.37 9.90
N PHE A 201 7.12 6.41 9.20
CA PHE A 201 8.57 6.24 9.21
C PHE A 201 9.31 7.51 8.81
N ASP A 202 8.90 8.14 7.71
CA ASP A 202 9.50 9.39 7.24
C ASP A 202 9.05 10.59 8.07
N ARG A 203 7.74 10.73 8.32
CA ARG A 203 7.16 11.87 9.03
C ARG A 203 7.73 12.00 10.43
N ASP A 204 7.86 10.88 11.15
CA ASP A 204 8.27 10.85 12.55
C ASP A 204 9.78 10.58 12.70
N ASN A 205 10.53 10.55 11.58
CA ASN A 205 11.96 10.28 11.51
C ASN A 205 12.36 9.03 12.33
N GLN A 206 11.62 7.94 12.14
CA GLN A 206 11.80 6.71 12.89
C GLN A 206 13.15 6.05 12.57
N SER A 207 13.70 5.31 13.52
CA SER A 207 14.88 4.50 13.30
C SER A 207 14.55 3.25 12.47
N VAL A 208 15.55 2.69 11.79
CA VAL A 208 15.41 1.43 11.04
C VAL A 208 14.86 0.31 11.93
N GLY A 209 15.34 0.20 13.17
CA GLY A 209 14.83 -0.79 14.14
C GLY A 209 13.35 -0.63 14.50
N GLN A 210 12.84 0.60 14.55
CA GLN A 210 11.40 0.86 14.75
C GLN A 210 10.59 0.41 13.53
N GLY A 211 11.06 0.73 12.33
CA GLY A 211 10.39 0.29 11.10
C GLY A 211 10.41 -1.25 10.94
N GLN A 212 11.53 -1.90 11.28
CA GLN A 212 11.62 -3.37 11.31
C GLN A 212 10.63 -3.99 12.30
N SER A 213 10.53 -3.41 13.50
CA SER A 213 9.58 -3.89 14.52
C SER A 213 8.13 -3.70 14.08
N ALA A 214 7.81 -2.60 13.38
CA ALA A 214 6.48 -2.39 12.81
C ALA A 214 6.15 -3.47 11.76
N ALA A 215 7.05 -3.76 10.83
CA ALA A 215 6.88 -4.81 9.83
C ALA A 215 6.67 -6.20 10.47
N GLN A 216 7.44 -6.53 11.51
CA GLN A 216 7.28 -7.79 12.26
C GLN A 216 5.91 -7.88 12.97
N SER A 217 5.44 -6.78 13.57
CA SER A 217 4.14 -6.73 14.24
C SER A 217 2.98 -6.91 13.25
N ILE A 218 3.03 -6.25 12.09
CA ILE A 218 2.03 -6.40 11.02
C ILE A 218 2.01 -7.85 10.52
N ARG A 219 3.20 -8.45 10.31
CA ARG A 219 3.31 -9.84 9.89
C ARG A 219 2.69 -10.80 10.90
N SER A 220 3.00 -10.65 12.19
CA SER A 220 2.49 -11.53 13.23
C SER A 220 0.97 -11.49 13.34
N ALA A 221 0.36 -10.28 13.28
CA ALA A 221 -1.08 -10.13 13.28
C ALA A 221 -1.73 -10.82 12.06
N LEU A 222 -1.18 -10.59 10.85
CA LEU A 222 -1.65 -11.23 9.63
C LEU A 222 -1.59 -12.76 9.71
N GLU A 223 -0.49 -13.33 10.21
CA GLU A 223 -0.30 -14.78 10.33
C GLU A 223 -1.25 -15.38 11.37
N GLU A 224 -1.54 -14.70 12.47
CA GLU A 224 -2.50 -15.11 13.49
C GLU A 224 -3.92 -15.19 12.93
N ASP A 225 -4.39 -14.10 12.28
CA ASP A 225 -5.75 -14.02 11.75
C ASP A 225 -6.00 -14.99 10.59
N MET A 226 -4.97 -15.37 9.84
CA MET A 226 -5.09 -16.30 8.72
C MET A 226 -4.72 -17.74 9.02
N ALA A 227 -4.30 -18.06 10.23
CA ALA A 227 -3.76 -19.40 10.59
C ALA A 227 -4.70 -20.57 10.28
N GLY A 228 -6.04 -20.35 10.40
CA GLY A 228 -7.05 -21.38 10.15
C GLY A 228 -7.38 -21.62 8.67
N LEU A 229 -6.99 -20.72 7.75
CA LEU A 229 -7.44 -20.77 6.36
C LEU A 229 -6.68 -21.80 5.51
N ALA A 230 -5.43 -22.11 5.86
CA ALA A 230 -4.60 -23.06 5.11
C ALA A 230 -5.25 -24.46 4.97
N ALA A 231 -6.08 -24.86 5.94
CA ALA A 231 -6.78 -26.14 5.92
C ALA A 231 -7.84 -26.27 4.81
N TYR A 232 -8.25 -25.16 4.18
CA TYR A 232 -9.34 -25.14 3.19
C TYR A 232 -8.85 -24.84 1.76
N THR A 233 -7.55 -24.75 1.52
CA THR A 233 -6.97 -24.38 0.21
C THR A 233 -7.31 -25.39 -0.88
N ASP A 234 -7.37 -26.68 -0.55
CA ASP A 234 -7.68 -27.76 -1.52
C ASP A 234 -9.16 -27.82 -1.88
N SER A 235 -10.03 -27.38 -0.97
CA SER A 235 -11.50 -27.46 -1.15
C SER A 235 -12.12 -26.16 -1.65
N ALA A 236 -11.43 -25.03 -1.52
CA ALA A 236 -11.94 -23.70 -1.80
C ALA A 236 -10.92 -22.85 -2.56
N PRO A 237 -10.96 -22.77 -3.90
CA PRO A 237 -10.01 -22.01 -4.72
C PRO A 237 -9.88 -20.53 -4.33
N ALA A 238 -10.97 -19.90 -3.87
CA ALA A 238 -10.94 -18.54 -3.38
C ALA A 238 -10.05 -18.40 -2.12
N ILE A 239 -10.15 -19.38 -1.20
CA ILE A 239 -9.28 -19.42 0.00
C ILE A 239 -7.83 -19.68 -0.39
N ALA A 240 -7.59 -20.54 -1.39
CA ALA A 240 -6.22 -20.77 -1.89
C ALA A 240 -5.57 -19.46 -2.40
N ARG A 241 -6.32 -18.62 -3.09
CA ARG A 241 -5.82 -17.31 -3.55
C ARG A 241 -5.54 -16.34 -2.41
N LEU A 242 -6.41 -16.31 -1.39
CA LEU A 242 -6.15 -15.53 -0.17
C LEU A 242 -4.87 -15.97 0.52
N VAL A 243 -4.69 -17.27 0.73
CA VAL A 243 -3.50 -17.84 1.39
C VAL A 243 -2.24 -17.58 0.55
N ALA A 244 -2.34 -17.65 -0.79
CA ALA A 244 -1.22 -17.29 -1.66
C ALA A 244 -0.86 -15.80 -1.54
N CYS A 245 -1.85 -14.90 -1.49
CA CYS A 245 -1.62 -13.48 -1.25
C CYS A 245 -1.01 -13.22 0.14
N GLN A 246 -1.51 -13.88 1.18
CA GLN A 246 -0.92 -13.84 2.52
C GLN A 246 0.56 -14.23 2.51
N ALA A 247 0.93 -15.28 1.78
CA ALA A 247 2.33 -15.72 1.71
C ALA A 247 3.24 -14.63 1.09
N LEU A 248 2.74 -13.88 0.09
CA LEU A 248 3.46 -12.73 -0.46
C LEU A 248 3.62 -11.62 0.59
N PHE A 249 2.57 -11.28 1.32
CA PHE A 249 2.62 -10.29 2.39
C PHE A 249 3.61 -10.70 3.49
N SER A 250 3.50 -11.93 4.00
CA SER A 250 4.40 -12.45 5.04
C SER A 250 5.86 -12.47 4.59
N GLY A 251 6.13 -12.80 3.32
CA GLY A 251 7.46 -12.79 2.73
C GLY A 251 8.08 -11.39 2.66
N GLU A 252 7.35 -10.42 2.15
CA GLU A 252 7.82 -9.03 2.08
C GLU A 252 7.99 -8.41 3.47
N LEU A 253 7.05 -8.63 4.37
CA LEU A 253 7.13 -8.15 5.77
C LEU A 253 8.29 -8.82 6.52
N ALA A 254 8.58 -10.10 6.27
CA ALA A 254 9.76 -10.76 6.81
C ALA A 254 11.06 -10.15 6.29
N THR A 255 11.10 -9.82 5.00
CA THR A 255 12.24 -9.15 4.36
C THR A 255 12.49 -7.78 5.01
N LEU A 256 11.44 -6.98 5.19
CA LEU A 256 11.53 -5.70 5.91
C LEU A 256 12.00 -5.87 7.35
N GLY A 257 11.44 -6.84 8.08
CA GLY A 257 11.82 -7.13 9.47
C GLY A 257 13.26 -7.62 9.66
N GLN A 258 13.89 -8.09 8.58
CA GLN A 258 15.29 -8.58 8.55
C GLN A 258 16.18 -7.70 7.66
N SER A 259 15.71 -6.51 7.26
CA SER A 259 16.47 -5.61 6.40
C SER A 259 17.84 -5.29 6.97
N THR A 260 18.83 -5.21 6.09
CA THR A 260 20.20 -4.79 6.41
C THR A 260 20.46 -3.33 6.05
N ALA A 261 19.41 -2.57 5.76
CA ALA A 261 19.52 -1.14 5.47
C ALA A 261 20.21 -0.41 6.64
N SER A 262 21.27 0.30 6.33
CA SER A 262 22.08 1.03 7.32
C SER A 262 21.69 2.51 7.44
N THR A 263 20.81 3.00 6.58
CA THR A 263 20.37 4.39 6.55
C THR A 263 18.85 4.49 6.54
N HIS A 264 18.32 5.58 7.10
CA HIS A 264 16.90 5.92 7.04
C HIS A 264 16.38 5.90 5.59
N THR A 265 17.09 6.57 4.67
CA THR A 265 16.73 6.66 3.25
C THR A 265 16.60 5.29 2.58
N ALA A 266 17.55 4.38 2.84
CA ALA A 266 17.51 3.03 2.26
C ALA A 266 16.30 2.25 2.78
N PHE A 267 16.05 2.26 4.09
CA PHE A 267 14.92 1.56 4.67
C PHE A 267 13.57 2.18 4.27
N SER A 268 13.48 3.51 4.19
CA SER A 268 12.29 4.21 3.68
C SER A 268 11.94 3.76 2.25
N SER A 269 12.96 3.59 1.40
CA SER A 269 12.76 3.07 0.05
C SER A 269 12.23 1.63 0.05
N GLU A 270 12.79 0.74 0.86
CA GLU A 270 12.31 -0.66 0.99
C GLU A 270 10.87 -0.70 1.47
N LEU A 271 10.54 0.09 2.48
CA LEU A 271 9.21 0.15 3.08
C LEU A 271 8.14 0.60 2.08
N LYS A 272 8.41 1.67 1.33
CA LYS A 272 7.52 2.18 0.29
C LYS A 272 7.40 1.23 -0.91
N TYR A 273 8.50 0.56 -1.26
CA TYR A 273 8.47 -0.46 -2.30
C TYR A 273 7.53 -1.61 -1.91
N ALA A 274 7.71 -2.16 -0.73
CA ALA A 274 6.86 -3.24 -0.21
C ALA A 274 5.39 -2.79 -0.12
N GLN A 275 5.12 -1.59 0.37
CA GLN A 275 3.78 -1.02 0.44
C GLN A 275 3.10 -1.00 -0.94
N LEU A 276 3.77 -0.51 -1.98
CA LEU A 276 3.22 -0.45 -3.35
C LEU A 276 3.09 -1.84 -3.97
N SER A 277 4.07 -2.72 -3.76
CA SER A 277 4.06 -4.12 -4.24
C SER A 277 2.89 -4.89 -3.66
N LEU A 278 2.68 -4.82 -2.33
CA LEU A 278 1.60 -5.52 -1.66
C LEU A 278 0.22 -4.91 -1.93
N THR A 279 0.13 -3.59 -2.12
CA THR A 279 -1.08 -2.94 -2.65
C THR A 279 -1.49 -3.53 -4.00
N LYS A 280 -0.53 -3.68 -4.92
CA LYS A 280 -0.81 -4.29 -6.23
C LYS A 280 -1.15 -5.77 -6.11
N ALA A 281 -0.45 -6.53 -5.28
CA ALA A 281 -0.74 -7.95 -5.05
C ALA A 281 -2.17 -8.15 -4.51
N TYR A 282 -2.62 -7.31 -3.59
CA TYR A 282 -4.02 -7.33 -3.11
C TYR A 282 -5.00 -7.04 -4.26
N ALA A 283 -4.75 -5.98 -5.04
CA ALA A 283 -5.62 -5.62 -6.15
C ALA A 283 -5.70 -6.72 -7.22
N ASP A 284 -4.59 -7.38 -7.53
CA ASP A 284 -4.56 -8.51 -8.47
C ASP A 284 -5.32 -9.72 -7.94
N MET A 285 -5.14 -10.05 -6.66
CA MET A 285 -5.88 -11.13 -6.01
C MET A 285 -7.39 -10.88 -6.09
N VAL A 286 -7.84 -9.65 -5.81
CA VAL A 286 -9.28 -9.31 -5.92
C VAL A 286 -9.76 -9.43 -7.36
N ALA A 287 -9.01 -8.91 -8.32
CA ALA A 287 -9.35 -9.03 -9.75
C ALA A 287 -9.50 -10.51 -10.19
N ASP A 288 -8.59 -11.36 -9.73
CA ASP A 288 -8.64 -12.81 -9.98
C ASP A 288 -9.79 -13.53 -9.27
N LEU A 289 -10.32 -12.97 -8.19
CA LEU A 289 -11.44 -13.53 -7.45
C LEU A 289 -12.79 -13.14 -8.03
N VAL A 290 -12.90 -11.98 -8.68
CA VAL A 290 -14.17 -11.46 -9.22
C VAL A 290 -14.28 -11.54 -10.74
N GLY A 291 -13.18 -11.85 -11.45
CA GLY A 291 -13.13 -12.03 -12.92
C GLY A 291 -13.49 -13.43 -13.31
#